data_b79f1787088d3079a3537aaab7413b34
#
_entry.id   b79f1787088d3079a3537aaab7413b34
#
_cell.length_a   1.000
_cell.length_b   1.000
_cell.length_c   1.000
_cell.angle_alpha   90.00
_cell.angle_beta   90.00
_cell.angle_gamma   90.00
#
_symmetry.space_group_name_H-M   'P 1'
#
loop_
_entity.id
_entity.type
_entity.pdbx_description
1 polymer ?
#
loop_
_entity_poly.entity_id
_entity_poly.type
_entity_poly.pdbx_seq_one_letter_code
_entity_poly.pdbx_strand_id
1 'polypeptide(L)'
;MGILVDSSGDVWAKKAVFHVYNETELADIKLQKQQGGSWMDVTTEVNGSYGLTAKGLESGASVKLRAVKGKEYSNSVDIVTEEELQIPNSDFEQWSVQEVWYQTIFMSGGEHIYSYYLSGGSSEDKWWSTFNDMTTQQQSGVASWYYCAYPGTMPTNASEMHTATWHWNNHGGTSLSTGAYEGNVAAEIATVGYGANNWSAISHNTKYRQAGYLYLGTFNRDTQEKNMTHTFTSRPDAIQFYYKFYSYNGETTKVYAKLYDVNRNLIGQGELRITQSRGTDTQGRV
;
A
#
# COMPACT_ATOMS: atom_id res chain seq x y z
N MET A 1 -2.75 -12.33 -42.41
CA MET A 1 -2.78 -11.78 -41.02
C MET A 1 -1.38 -11.63 -40.50
N GLY A 2 -1.09 -10.51 -39.83
CA GLY A 2 0.18 -10.29 -39.12
C GLY A 2 -0.05 -9.58 -37.81
N ILE A 3 0.94 -9.67 -36.88
CA ILE A 3 0.91 -8.98 -35.61
C ILE A 3 2.22 -8.19 -35.38
N LEU A 4 2.13 -7.11 -34.63
CA LEU A 4 3.28 -6.36 -34.17
C LEU A 4 2.96 -5.72 -32.80
N VAL A 5 3.99 -5.31 -32.09
CA VAL A 5 3.88 -4.46 -30.88
C VAL A 5 4.28 -3.05 -31.30
N ASP A 6 3.39 -2.07 -31.09
CA ASP A 6 3.61 -0.69 -31.57
C ASP A 6 4.72 0.01 -30.77
N SER A 7 4.81 -0.27 -29.48
CA SER A 7 5.81 0.32 -28.60
C SER A 7 6.17 -0.59 -27.41
N SER A 8 7.30 -0.33 -26.77
CA SER A 8 7.64 -1.00 -25.50
C SER A 8 6.60 -0.72 -24.40
N GLY A 9 5.84 0.35 -24.52
CA GLY A 9 4.73 0.70 -23.64
C GLY A 9 3.58 -0.31 -23.69
N ASP A 10 3.48 -1.13 -24.74
CA ASP A 10 2.45 -2.14 -24.93
C ASP A 10 2.82 -3.52 -24.34
N VAL A 11 3.95 -3.61 -23.65
CA VAL A 11 4.43 -4.82 -22.98
C VAL A 11 4.53 -4.57 -21.49
N TRP A 12 3.78 -5.32 -20.69
CA TRP A 12 3.77 -5.27 -19.21
C TRP A 12 4.40 -6.55 -18.64
N ALA A 13 4.42 -6.65 -17.34
CA ALA A 13 4.94 -7.83 -16.65
C ALA A 13 4.21 -9.13 -17.03
N LYS A 14 2.89 -9.10 -17.18
CA LYS A 14 2.06 -10.30 -17.43
C LYS A 14 1.13 -10.20 -18.62
N LYS A 15 1.18 -9.12 -19.37
CA LYS A 15 0.36 -8.91 -20.56
C LYS A 15 1.10 -8.12 -21.63
N ALA A 16 0.67 -8.30 -22.87
CA ALA A 16 1.14 -7.49 -24.00
C ALA A 16 0.00 -7.24 -24.99
N VAL A 17 -0.03 -6.05 -25.57
CA VAL A 17 -0.98 -5.65 -26.59
C VAL A 17 -0.31 -5.76 -27.95
N PHE A 18 -0.99 -6.40 -28.89
CA PHE A 18 -0.55 -6.59 -30.26
C PHE A 18 -1.51 -5.89 -31.21
N HIS A 19 -0.98 -5.15 -32.14
CA HIS A 19 -1.72 -4.65 -33.29
C HIS A 19 -1.79 -5.74 -34.35
N VAL A 20 -3.00 -6.00 -34.83
CA VAL A 20 -3.25 -6.96 -35.93
C VAL A 20 -3.43 -6.19 -37.23
N TYR A 21 -2.72 -6.61 -38.26
CA TYR A 21 -2.83 -6.02 -39.57
C TYR A 21 -3.20 -7.10 -40.64
N ASN A 22 -3.83 -6.65 -41.76
CA ASN A 22 -4.34 -7.50 -42.79
C ASN A 22 -5.39 -8.52 -42.31
N GLU A 23 -6.15 -8.16 -41.30
CA GLU A 23 -7.30 -8.89 -40.78
C GLU A 23 -8.25 -7.95 -40.07
N THR A 24 -9.54 -8.12 -40.24
CA THR A 24 -10.58 -7.24 -39.66
C THR A 24 -11.49 -7.95 -38.65
N GLU A 25 -11.56 -9.30 -38.71
CA GLU A 25 -12.36 -10.11 -37.80
C GLU A 25 -11.47 -10.74 -36.73
N LEU A 26 -11.41 -10.13 -35.59
CA LEU A 26 -10.48 -10.51 -34.50
C LEU A 26 -11.06 -11.57 -33.53
N ALA A 27 -12.38 -11.81 -33.53
CA ALA A 27 -13.04 -12.63 -32.52
C ALA A 27 -12.53 -14.06 -32.45
N ASP A 28 -12.15 -14.63 -33.61
CA ASP A 28 -11.67 -16.02 -33.71
C ASP A 28 -10.16 -16.16 -33.68
N ILE A 29 -9.45 -15.07 -33.41
CA ILE A 29 -8.00 -15.09 -33.34
C ILE A 29 -7.56 -15.38 -31.90
N LYS A 30 -6.64 -16.33 -31.77
CA LYS A 30 -5.95 -16.64 -30.53
C LYS A 30 -4.47 -16.24 -30.63
N LEU A 31 -3.91 -15.83 -29.53
CA LEU A 31 -2.47 -15.69 -29.39
C LEU A 31 -1.87 -16.97 -28.81
N GLN A 32 -0.70 -17.34 -29.31
CA GLN A 32 0.07 -18.50 -28.86
C GLN A 32 1.46 -18.08 -28.47
N LYS A 33 1.97 -18.60 -27.35
CA LYS A 33 3.38 -18.47 -26.97
C LYS A 33 4.18 -19.73 -27.33
N GLN A 34 5.42 -19.56 -27.66
CA GLN A 34 6.34 -20.69 -27.85
C GLN A 34 6.94 -21.11 -26.51
N GLN A 35 6.80 -22.40 -26.18
CA GLN A 35 7.36 -22.98 -24.98
C GLN A 35 7.93 -24.37 -25.29
N GLY A 36 9.21 -24.60 -25.01
CA GLY A 36 9.86 -25.90 -25.28
C GLY A 36 9.80 -26.35 -26.73
N GLY A 37 9.79 -25.40 -27.69
CA GLY A 37 9.66 -25.68 -29.13
C GLY A 37 8.23 -25.87 -29.63
N SER A 38 7.24 -25.94 -28.74
CA SER A 38 5.81 -26.08 -29.07
C SER A 38 5.07 -24.74 -28.88
N TRP A 39 3.96 -24.58 -29.61
CA TRP A 39 3.07 -23.43 -29.50
C TRP A 39 1.89 -23.75 -28.59
N MET A 40 1.64 -22.91 -27.60
CA MET A 40 0.58 -23.05 -26.62
C MET A 40 -0.30 -21.80 -26.60
N ASP A 41 -1.63 -22.00 -26.56
CA ASP A 41 -2.57 -20.89 -26.47
C ASP A 41 -2.34 -20.09 -25.17
N VAL A 42 -2.42 -18.77 -25.27
CA VAL A 42 -2.47 -17.86 -24.12
C VAL A 42 -3.84 -17.21 -24.05
N THR A 43 -4.23 -16.76 -22.88
CA THR A 43 -5.48 -16.01 -22.72
C THR A 43 -5.42 -14.77 -23.61
N THR A 44 -6.37 -14.70 -24.55
CA THR A 44 -6.43 -13.64 -25.55
C THR A 44 -7.71 -12.84 -25.37
N GLU A 45 -7.59 -11.52 -25.38
CA GLU A 45 -8.74 -10.60 -25.38
C GLU A 45 -8.65 -9.67 -26.58
N VAL A 46 -9.80 -9.40 -27.20
CA VAL A 46 -9.90 -8.40 -28.27
C VAL A 46 -9.89 -7.00 -27.63
N ASN A 47 -9.03 -6.13 -28.13
CA ASN A 47 -8.87 -4.78 -27.67
C ASN A 47 -9.11 -3.80 -28.83
N GLY A 48 -10.31 -3.26 -28.91
CA GLY A 48 -10.71 -2.41 -30.02
C GLY A 48 -10.81 -3.12 -31.36
N SER A 49 -10.65 -2.40 -32.44
CA SER A 49 -10.85 -2.91 -33.83
C SER A 49 -9.61 -3.61 -34.40
N TYR A 50 -8.44 -3.38 -33.82
CA TYR A 50 -7.17 -3.84 -34.38
C TYR A 50 -6.24 -4.45 -33.33
N GLY A 51 -6.67 -4.59 -32.08
CA GLY A 51 -5.82 -4.99 -30.96
C GLY A 51 -6.19 -6.36 -30.40
N LEU A 52 -5.16 -7.12 -30.03
CA LEU A 52 -5.28 -8.33 -29.23
C LEU A 52 -4.38 -8.21 -27.99
N THR A 53 -4.91 -8.56 -26.84
CA THR A 53 -4.14 -8.60 -25.59
C THR A 53 -3.84 -10.03 -25.20
N ALA A 54 -2.57 -10.39 -25.11
CA ALA A 54 -2.12 -11.63 -24.48
C ALA A 54 -2.03 -11.41 -22.97
N LYS A 55 -2.60 -12.31 -22.17
CA LYS A 55 -2.55 -12.29 -20.70
C LYS A 55 -1.92 -13.56 -20.14
N GLY A 56 -1.46 -13.50 -18.89
CA GLY A 56 -0.85 -14.63 -18.21
C GLY A 56 0.56 -14.97 -18.75
N LEU A 57 1.28 -13.95 -19.21
CA LEU A 57 2.67 -14.07 -19.59
C LEU A 57 3.56 -14.20 -18.34
N GLU A 58 4.75 -14.74 -18.51
CA GLU A 58 5.78 -14.78 -17.48
C GLU A 58 6.45 -13.42 -17.36
N SER A 59 6.65 -12.94 -16.13
CA SER A 59 7.27 -11.66 -15.84
C SER A 59 8.80 -11.74 -16.00
N GLY A 60 9.42 -10.67 -16.50
CA GLY A 60 10.87 -10.62 -16.70
C GLY A 60 11.41 -11.61 -17.74
N ALA A 61 10.58 -12.08 -18.66
CA ALA A 61 10.89 -13.16 -19.57
C ALA A 61 10.91 -12.72 -21.04
N SER A 62 11.77 -13.39 -21.84
CA SER A 62 11.68 -13.31 -23.29
C SER A 62 10.58 -14.28 -23.77
N VAL A 63 9.58 -13.77 -24.44
CA VAL A 63 8.42 -14.55 -24.91
C VAL A 63 8.27 -14.34 -26.40
N LYS A 64 8.18 -15.45 -27.14
CA LYS A 64 7.85 -15.42 -28.57
C LYS A 64 6.39 -15.74 -28.77
N LEU A 65 5.64 -14.86 -29.43
CA LEU A 65 4.20 -14.99 -29.68
C LEU A 65 3.89 -14.97 -31.16
N ARG A 66 2.78 -15.61 -31.53
CA ARG A 66 2.13 -15.51 -32.82
C ARG A 66 0.62 -15.48 -32.64
N ALA A 67 -0.09 -15.03 -33.66
CA ALA A 67 -1.54 -15.21 -33.77
C ALA A 67 -1.91 -16.40 -34.63
N VAL A 68 -3.06 -17.02 -34.35
CA VAL A 68 -3.64 -18.14 -35.12
C VAL A 68 -5.13 -17.89 -35.31
N LYS A 69 -5.60 -18.12 -36.56
CA LYS A 69 -7.00 -18.11 -36.95
C LYS A 69 -7.28 -19.38 -37.80
N GLY A 70 -7.94 -20.36 -37.21
CA GLY A 70 -8.13 -21.64 -37.83
C GLY A 70 -6.80 -22.35 -38.13
N LYS A 71 -6.42 -22.43 -39.40
CA LYS A 71 -5.15 -23.03 -39.86
C LYS A 71 -4.11 -22.00 -40.31
N GLU A 72 -4.43 -20.72 -40.21
CA GLU A 72 -3.56 -19.64 -40.62
C GLU A 72 -2.75 -19.11 -39.41
N TYR A 73 -1.51 -18.76 -39.65
CA TYR A 73 -0.59 -18.24 -38.64
C TYR A 73 -0.04 -16.89 -39.09
N SER A 74 0.13 -15.99 -38.12
CA SER A 74 0.85 -14.74 -38.36
C SER A 74 2.37 -14.95 -38.36
N ASN A 75 3.10 -13.87 -38.63
CA ASN A 75 4.50 -13.77 -38.19
C ASN A 75 4.61 -13.98 -36.68
N SER A 76 5.79 -14.37 -36.19
CA SER A 76 6.10 -14.36 -34.77
C SER A 76 6.74 -13.04 -34.35
N VAL A 77 6.45 -12.62 -33.11
CA VAL A 77 7.01 -11.44 -32.47
C VAL A 77 7.71 -11.87 -31.18
N ASP A 78 8.94 -11.42 -30.98
CA ASP A 78 9.70 -11.62 -29.74
C ASP A 78 9.49 -10.36 -28.87
N ILE A 79 9.11 -10.54 -27.63
CA ILE A 79 8.97 -9.48 -26.63
C ILE A 79 9.76 -9.84 -25.37
N VAL A 80 10.11 -8.83 -24.58
CA VAL A 80 10.63 -9.00 -23.22
C VAL A 80 9.64 -8.34 -22.28
N THR A 81 9.00 -9.14 -21.42
CA THR A 81 8.07 -8.64 -20.41
C THR A 81 8.81 -7.88 -19.32
N GLU A 82 8.15 -6.92 -18.70
CA GLU A 82 8.67 -6.21 -17.52
C GLU A 82 8.77 -7.16 -16.32
N GLU A 83 9.65 -6.84 -15.40
CA GLU A 83 9.67 -7.51 -14.09
C GLU A 83 8.46 -7.09 -13.25
N GLU A 84 7.87 -8.04 -12.56
CA GLU A 84 6.84 -7.76 -11.56
C GLU A 84 7.52 -7.34 -10.25
N LEU A 85 7.29 -6.10 -9.84
CA LEU A 85 7.80 -5.58 -8.60
C LEU A 85 6.69 -5.56 -7.55
N GLN A 86 7.05 -5.96 -6.34
CA GLN A 86 6.21 -5.81 -5.16
C GLN A 86 6.75 -4.64 -4.32
N ILE A 87 5.85 -3.98 -3.61
CA ILE A 87 6.24 -2.97 -2.63
C ILE A 87 6.93 -3.70 -1.48
N PRO A 88 8.18 -3.34 -1.11
CA PRO A 88 8.86 -3.98 0.00
C PRO A 88 8.03 -3.96 1.29
N ASN A 89 8.02 -5.07 2.02
CA ASN A 89 7.26 -5.25 3.26
C ASN A 89 5.75 -4.89 3.12
N SER A 90 5.16 -5.21 1.97
CA SER A 90 3.73 -5.01 1.73
C SER A 90 2.84 -5.99 2.51
N ASP A 91 3.43 -7.01 3.10
CA ASP A 91 2.84 -7.94 4.05
C ASP A 91 2.82 -7.40 5.49
N PHE A 92 3.48 -6.26 5.74
CA PHE A 92 3.55 -5.57 7.05
C PHE A 92 4.18 -6.39 8.18
N GLU A 93 5.03 -7.34 7.88
CA GLU A 93 5.65 -8.22 8.89
C GLU A 93 6.87 -7.58 9.59
N GLN A 94 7.51 -6.58 8.97
CA GLN A 94 8.77 -6.03 9.46
C GLN A 94 8.58 -4.64 10.05
N TRP A 95 8.67 -4.56 11.37
CA TRP A 95 8.58 -3.31 12.12
C TRP A 95 9.82 -3.08 12.96
N SER A 96 10.13 -1.82 13.20
CA SER A 96 11.03 -1.38 14.25
C SER A 96 10.30 -0.48 15.23
N VAL A 97 10.72 -0.55 16.48
CA VAL A 97 10.19 0.28 17.56
C VAL A 97 11.32 1.10 18.14
N GLN A 98 11.03 2.35 18.45
CA GLN A 98 11.97 3.25 19.10
C GLN A 98 11.28 3.96 20.26
N GLU A 99 11.90 3.96 21.43
CA GLU A 99 11.55 4.89 22.50
C GLU A 99 11.97 6.31 22.06
N VAL A 100 11.00 7.18 21.88
CA VAL A 100 11.24 8.53 21.36
C VAL A 100 11.43 9.56 22.48
N TRP A 101 10.84 9.32 23.63
CA TRP A 101 11.08 10.09 24.84
C TRP A 101 10.46 9.41 26.06
N TYR A 102 10.90 9.87 27.25
CA TYR A 102 10.45 9.41 28.54
C TYR A 102 9.74 10.54 29.28
N GLN A 103 8.59 10.22 29.84
CA GLN A 103 7.78 11.16 30.60
C GLN A 103 7.76 10.76 32.07
N THR A 104 8.16 11.65 32.95
CA THR A 104 8.03 11.46 34.40
C THR A 104 6.62 11.80 34.85
N ILE A 105 5.98 10.88 35.57
CA ILE A 105 4.66 11.08 36.13
C ILE A 105 4.78 11.38 37.61
N PHE A 106 4.07 12.38 38.07
CA PHE A 106 4.05 12.74 39.48
C PHE A 106 3.55 11.58 40.33
N MET A 107 4.39 11.08 41.23
CA MET A 107 4.12 10.02 42.23
C MET A 107 4.02 8.55 41.71
N SER A 108 4.08 8.25 40.46
CA SER A 108 3.82 6.88 39.95
C SER A 108 4.87 6.33 38.99
N GLY A 109 6.04 6.94 38.92
CA GLY A 109 7.10 6.49 37.99
C GLY A 109 7.06 7.21 36.66
N GLY A 110 7.61 6.63 35.64
CA GLY A 110 7.72 7.23 34.30
C GLY A 110 6.89 6.52 33.26
N GLU A 111 6.61 7.21 32.19
CA GLU A 111 6.01 6.69 30.97
C GLU A 111 7.04 6.69 29.86
N HIS A 112 7.11 5.60 29.13
CA HIS A 112 7.92 5.46 27.96
C HIS A 112 7.04 5.65 26.74
N ILE A 113 7.44 6.49 25.81
CA ILE A 113 6.71 6.79 24.60
C ILE A 113 7.45 6.17 23.42
N TYR A 114 6.75 5.30 22.72
CA TYR A 114 7.31 4.54 21.61
C TYR A 114 6.71 4.99 20.29
N SER A 115 7.54 5.02 19.26
CA SER A 115 7.13 5.19 17.87
C SER A 115 7.45 3.92 17.08
N TYR A 116 6.57 3.57 16.18
CA TYR A 116 6.71 2.39 15.32
C TYR A 116 6.98 2.81 13.89
N TYR A 117 7.91 2.10 13.25
CA TYR A 117 8.32 2.36 11.89
C TYR A 117 8.21 1.07 11.10
N LEU A 118 7.46 1.12 10.01
CA LEU A 118 7.36 0.00 9.08
C LEU A 118 8.65 -0.04 8.28
N SER A 119 9.39 -1.14 8.37
CA SER A 119 10.61 -1.36 7.61
C SER A 119 10.27 -1.69 6.15
N GLY A 120 11.13 -1.34 5.23
CA GLY A 120 10.96 -1.63 3.80
C GLY A 120 11.96 -0.80 3.00
N GLY A 121 12.69 -1.46 2.11
CA GLY A 121 13.79 -0.84 1.41
C GLY A 121 15.08 -0.76 2.24
N SER A 122 16.04 0.01 1.78
CA SER A 122 17.27 0.32 2.52
C SER A 122 17.06 1.50 3.48
N SER A 123 18.05 1.78 4.33
CA SER A 123 18.03 2.98 5.18
C SER A 123 18.01 4.28 4.36
N GLU A 124 18.43 4.23 3.10
CA GLU A 124 18.48 5.36 2.17
C GLU A 124 17.21 5.44 1.30
N ASP A 125 16.49 4.31 1.15
CA ASP A 125 15.30 4.20 0.31
C ASP A 125 14.12 3.67 1.13
N LYS A 126 13.53 4.56 1.93
CA LYS A 126 12.38 4.25 2.78
C LYS A 126 11.09 4.27 1.97
N TRP A 127 10.44 3.12 1.88
CA TRP A 127 9.17 2.98 1.18
C TRP A 127 7.97 3.47 1.99
N TRP A 128 7.94 3.18 3.28
CA TRP A 128 6.78 3.41 4.13
C TRP A 128 6.98 4.57 5.10
N SER A 129 5.94 5.33 5.31
CA SER A 129 5.90 6.39 6.31
C SER A 129 4.52 6.49 6.98
N THR A 130 4.54 7.08 8.17
CA THR A 130 3.37 7.29 9.03
C THR A 130 3.40 8.71 9.60
N PHE A 131 2.40 9.07 10.41
CA PHE A 131 2.43 10.30 11.21
C PHE A 131 2.83 10.07 12.66
N ASN A 132 3.39 8.93 12.98
CA ASN A 132 3.79 8.61 14.35
C ASN A 132 4.72 9.66 14.93
N ASP A 133 5.71 10.13 14.18
CA ASP A 133 6.65 11.15 14.64
C ASP A 133 5.97 12.45 15.07
N MET A 134 4.82 12.77 14.48
CA MET A 134 4.03 13.92 14.90
C MET A 134 3.24 13.63 16.18
N THR A 135 2.61 12.46 16.27
CA THR A 135 1.70 12.12 17.36
C THR A 135 2.42 11.64 18.63
N THR A 136 3.67 11.19 18.50
CA THR A 136 4.53 10.79 19.62
C THR A 136 5.54 11.86 20.03
N GLN A 137 5.56 13.00 19.34
CA GLN A 137 6.52 14.09 19.61
C GLN A 137 6.15 14.88 20.85
N GLN A 138 7.11 15.04 21.77
CA GLN A 138 6.95 15.95 22.90
C GLN A 138 6.89 17.40 22.44
N GLN A 139 5.92 18.15 22.92
CA GLN A 139 5.82 19.58 22.66
C GLN A 139 6.62 20.38 23.71
N SER A 140 7.39 21.36 23.23
CA SER A 140 8.13 22.27 24.09
C SER A 140 7.19 23.07 25.00
N GLY A 141 7.60 23.27 26.25
CA GLY A 141 6.88 24.11 27.24
C GLY A 141 5.69 23.42 27.92
N VAL A 142 5.45 22.14 27.64
CA VAL A 142 4.41 21.34 28.29
C VAL A 142 5.06 20.50 29.38
N ALA A 143 4.50 20.55 30.60
CA ALA A 143 4.91 19.61 31.64
C ALA A 143 4.61 18.19 31.20
N SER A 144 5.59 17.29 31.36
CA SER A 144 5.51 15.91 30.84
C SER A 144 4.29 15.15 31.34
N TRP A 145 3.86 15.38 32.56
CA TRP A 145 2.71 14.72 33.19
C TRP A 145 1.32 15.13 32.67
N TYR A 146 1.23 16.11 31.77
CA TYR A 146 -0.01 16.52 31.09
C TYR A 146 -0.05 16.15 29.62
N TYR A 147 0.90 15.39 29.16
CA TYR A 147 1.04 15.13 27.75
C TYR A 147 0.59 13.72 27.40
N CYS A 148 -0.24 13.61 26.38
CA CYS A 148 -0.61 12.35 25.77
C CYS A 148 0.11 12.21 24.42
N ALA A 149 0.68 11.07 24.18
CA ALA A 149 1.39 10.77 22.94
C ALA A 149 1.16 9.31 22.55
N TYR A 150 0.79 9.07 21.29
CA TYR A 150 0.46 7.76 20.77
C TYR A 150 0.89 7.57 19.34
N PRO A 151 1.43 6.39 18.97
CA PRO A 151 1.56 6.04 17.58
C PRO A 151 0.16 5.82 16.97
N GLY A 152 -0.12 6.52 15.87
CA GLY A 152 -1.36 6.33 15.12
C GLY A 152 -1.32 5.15 14.15
N THR A 153 -0.14 4.54 13.99
CA THR A 153 0.08 3.38 13.13
C THR A 153 1.11 2.47 13.78
N MET A 154 0.77 1.19 13.95
CA MET A 154 1.61 0.22 14.68
C MET A 154 1.28 -1.21 14.23
N PRO A 155 2.13 -2.21 14.56
CA PRO A 155 1.79 -3.60 14.33
C PRO A 155 0.70 -4.06 15.29
N THR A 156 -0.15 -4.96 14.87
CA THR A 156 -1.26 -5.49 15.70
C THR A 156 -0.79 -6.25 16.96
N ASN A 157 0.45 -6.65 17.02
CA ASN A 157 1.08 -7.29 18.18
C ASN A 157 1.93 -6.31 19.02
N ALA A 158 1.78 -5.01 18.83
CA ALA A 158 2.52 -4.03 19.59
C ALA A 158 2.26 -4.18 21.09
N SER A 159 3.33 -4.42 21.86
CA SER A 159 3.31 -4.53 23.32
C SER A 159 3.78 -3.28 24.04
N GLU A 160 4.49 -2.43 23.33
CA GLU A 160 5.19 -1.27 23.87
C GLU A 160 4.63 0.00 23.25
N MET A 161 3.41 0.39 23.57
CA MET A 161 2.83 1.63 23.06
C MET A 161 3.06 2.79 24.01
N HIS A 162 2.75 2.54 25.26
CA HIS A 162 2.71 3.53 26.29
C HIS A 162 2.52 2.82 27.62
N THR A 163 3.38 3.05 28.57
CA THR A 163 3.39 2.26 29.81
C THR A 163 2.51 2.80 30.92
N ALA A 164 1.97 4.01 30.78
CA ALA A 164 1.12 4.54 31.83
C ALA A 164 -0.33 4.15 31.67
N THR A 165 -0.83 3.59 32.73
CA THR A 165 -2.18 3.05 32.79
C THR A 165 -3.30 4.08 32.91
N TRP A 166 -3.01 5.32 33.27
CA TRP A 166 -4.06 6.31 33.55
C TRP A 166 -4.18 7.46 32.53
N HIS A 167 -3.18 7.62 31.65
CA HIS A 167 -3.30 8.47 30.44
C HIS A 167 -3.90 7.77 29.23
N TRP A 168 -4.29 6.60 29.44
CA TRP A 168 -4.57 5.59 28.50
C TRP A 168 -6.01 5.61 27.97
N ASN A 169 -6.19 5.26 26.77
CA ASN A 169 -7.43 4.95 26.07
C ASN A 169 -7.95 5.97 25.08
N ASN A 170 -7.08 6.45 24.24
CA ASN A 170 -7.56 7.01 22.99
C ASN A 170 -7.97 5.92 21.98
N HIS A 171 -7.68 4.66 22.29
CA HIS A 171 -8.07 3.50 21.49
C HIS A 171 -9.38 2.85 21.92
N GLY A 172 -10.20 3.52 22.72
CA GLY A 172 -11.47 2.94 23.13
C GLY A 172 -11.37 1.63 23.94
N GLY A 173 -10.22 1.33 24.52
CA GLY A 173 -10.04 0.24 25.48
C GLY A 173 -9.99 -1.17 24.90
N THR A 174 -10.05 -1.35 23.61
CA THR A 174 -9.90 -2.65 22.99
C THR A 174 -8.69 -2.62 22.06
N SER A 175 -7.68 -3.41 22.39
CA SER A 175 -6.74 -3.86 21.40
C SER A 175 -7.54 -4.46 20.26
N LEU A 176 -7.44 -3.90 19.08
CA LEU A 176 -8.01 -4.47 17.87
C LEU A 176 -7.20 -5.68 17.39
N SER A 177 -6.30 -6.21 18.23
CA SER A 177 -5.41 -7.33 17.94
C SER A 177 -6.17 -8.60 17.60
N THR A 178 -6.82 -8.58 16.48
CA THR A 178 -7.55 -9.73 15.94
C THR A 178 -6.70 -10.52 14.96
N GLY A 179 -5.39 -10.38 15.05
CA GLY A 179 -4.44 -11.06 14.19
C GLY A 179 -4.39 -10.53 12.76
N ALA A 180 -3.42 -10.99 12.02
CA ALA A 180 -3.30 -10.75 10.58
C ALA A 180 -4.20 -11.74 9.81
N TYR A 181 -4.59 -11.39 8.59
CA TYR A 181 -5.23 -12.31 7.66
C TYR A 181 -4.26 -13.41 7.21
N GLU A 182 -3.03 -13.00 6.97
CA GLU A 182 -1.91 -13.83 6.56
C GLU A 182 -0.67 -13.37 7.32
N GLY A 183 0.22 -14.29 7.70
CA GLY A 183 1.41 -13.98 8.49
C GLY A 183 1.12 -13.82 9.99
N ASN A 184 1.96 -13.05 10.67
CA ASN A 184 1.93 -12.88 12.11
C ASN A 184 1.35 -11.55 12.57
N VAL A 185 1.55 -10.49 11.78
CA VAL A 185 1.13 -9.13 12.12
C VAL A 185 0.47 -8.42 10.94
N ALA A 186 -0.38 -7.48 11.26
CA ALA A 186 -0.95 -6.53 10.32
C ALA A 186 -0.65 -5.10 10.78
N ALA A 187 -0.87 -4.13 9.91
CA ALA A 187 -0.78 -2.73 10.27
C ALA A 187 -2.11 -2.27 10.90
N GLU A 188 -2.06 -1.85 12.16
CA GLU A 188 -3.17 -1.14 12.81
C GLU A 188 -3.02 0.35 12.56
N ILE A 189 -4.09 0.99 12.07
CA ILE A 189 -4.12 2.42 11.74
C ILE A 189 -5.31 3.03 12.47
N ALA A 190 -5.05 3.95 13.39
CA ALA A 190 -6.08 4.52 14.24
C ALA A 190 -6.00 6.05 14.30
N THR A 191 -7.15 6.69 14.50
CA THR A 191 -7.21 8.09 14.91
C THR A 191 -6.79 8.19 16.36
N VAL A 192 -5.77 8.99 16.63
CA VAL A 192 -5.24 9.18 17.98
C VAL A 192 -5.37 10.63 18.43
N GLY A 193 -5.58 10.80 19.73
CA GLY A 193 -5.44 12.08 20.39
C GLY A 193 -4.00 12.27 20.91
N TYR A 194 -3.49 13.48 20.85
CA TYR A 194 -2.15 13.80 21.38
C TYR A 194 -2.05 15.26 21.84
N GLY A 195 -0.96 15.55 22.51
CA GLY A 195 -0.72 16.89 23.08
C GLY A 195 -1.44 17.12 24.41
N ALA A 196 -1.02 18.17 25.11
CA ALA A 196 -1.61 18.55 26.38
C ALA A 196 -2.73 19.58 26.23
N ASN A 197 -3.73 19.49 27.08
CA ASN A 197 -4.79 20.48 27.20
C ASN A 197 -5.07 20.82 28.67
N ASN A 198 -4.10 21.44 29.35
CA ASN A 198 -4.16 21.74 30.78
C ASN A 198 -4.42 20.49 31.63
N TRP A 199 -5.01 20.69 32.82
CA TRP A 199 -5.49 19.61 33.68
C TRP A 199 -6.47 18.64 32.99
N SER A 200 -7.09 19.05 31.90
CA SER A 200 -7.95 18.19 31.10
C SER A 200 -7.22 17.04 30.42
N ALA A 201 -5.91 17.11 30.25
CA ALA A 201 -5.13 15.98 29.74
C ALA A 201 -5.17 14.78 30.67
N ILE A 202 -5.29 14.99 31.98
CA ILE A 202 -5.45 13.94 32.99
C ILE A 202 -6.77 13.18 32.80
N SER A 203 -7.80 13.84 32.28
CA SER A 203 -9.10 13.24 31.96
C SER A 203 -9.22 12.78 30.52
N HIS A 204 -8.13 12.45 29.87
CA HIS A 204 -8.06 11.99 28.47
C HIS A 204 -8.48 13.02 27.41
N ASN A 205 -8.50 14.29 27.75
CA ASN A 205 -8.89 15.35 26.85
C ASN A 205 -7.65 15.91 26.15
N THR A 206 -7.30 15.31 25.00
CA THR A 206 -6.13 15.71 24.20
C THR A 206 -6.38 17.00 23.44
N LYS A 207 -5.30 17.78 23.22
CA LYS A 207 -5.37 19.05 22.50
C LYS A 207 -5.63 18.87 21.01
N TYR A 208 -5.04 17.82 20.44
CA TYR A 208 -5.08 17.54 19.02
C TYR A 208 -5.62 16.14 18.76
N ARG A 209 -6.18 15.95 17.58
CA ARG A 209 -6.52 14.64 17.05
C ARG A 209 -5.91 14.49 15.68
N GLN A 210 -5.37 13.34 15.39
CA GLN A 210 -4.77 13.01 14.11
C GLN A 210 -5.27 11.64 13.66
N ALA A 211 -5.81 11.57 12.45
CA ALA A 211 -6.05 10.30 11.79
C ALA A 211 -4.73 9.55 11.60
N GLY A 212 -4.73 8.26 11.80
CA GLY A 212 -3.60 7.41 11.42
C GLY A 212 -3.40 7.40 9.91
N TYR A 213 -2.16 7.31 9.49
CA TYR A 213 -1.75 7.24 8.09
C TYR A 213 -0.65 6.22 7.90
N LEU A 214 -0.79 5.43 6.87
CA LEU A 214 0.27 4.59 6.32
C LEU A 214 0.34 4.87 4.82
N TYR A 215 1.51 5.27 4.32
CA TYR A 215 1.66 5.67 2.93
C TYR A 215 3.07 5.43 2.41
N LEU A 216 3.20 5.35 1.11
CA LEU A 216 4.48 5.31 0.41
C LEU A 216 5.07 6.71 0.33
N GLY A 217 6.29 6.87 0.84
CA GLY A 217 6.98 8.16 0.84
C GLY A 217 7.68 8.48 2.16
N THR A 218 7.85 9.76 2.43
CA THR A 218 8.59 10.25 3.59
C THR A 218 7.81 11.30 4.39
N PHE A 219 8.07 11.34 5.68
CA PHE A 219 7.62 12.40 6.58
C PHE A 219 8.83 13.10 7.19
N ASN A 220 8.87 14.43 7.09
CA ASN A 220 9.87 15.23 7.76
C ASN A 220 9.31 15.72 9.09
N ARG A 221 9.87 15.25 10.19
CA ARG A 221 9.43 15.59 11.55
C ARG A 221 9.58 17.09 11.85
N ASP A 222 10.66 17.70 11.40
CA ASP A 222 11.00 19.07 11.79
C ASP A 222 10.15 20.10 11.04
N THR A 223 9.92 19.89 9.75
CA THR A 223 9.06 20.75 8.92
C THR A 223 7.61 20.30 8.89
N GLN A 224 7.32 19.09 9.39
CA GLN A 224 6.01 18.41 9.28
C GLN A 224 5.52 18.23 7.83
N GLU A 225 6.43 18.28 6.90
CA GLU A 225 6.13 18.03 5.50
C GLU A 225 6.04 16.55 5.20
N LYS A 226 5.03 16.21 4.41
CA LYS A 226 4.81 14.86 3.91
C LYS A 226 5.04 14.81 2.41
N ASN A 227 5.85 13.88 1.99
CA ASN A 227 5.97 13.52 0.59
C ASN A 227 5.35 12.12 0.41
N MET A 228 4.12 12.07 -0.09
CA MET A 228 3.37 10.82 -0.27
C MET A 228 3.63 10.23 -1.67
N THR A 229 4.91 10.13 -2.04
CA THR A 229 5.33 9.58 -3.34
C THR A 229 6.57 8.70 -3.16
N HIS A 230 6.65 7.65 -3.97
CA HIS A 230 7.83 6.82 -4.10
C HIS A 230 7.99 6.40 -5.57
N THR A 231 9.22 6.26 -6.04
CA THR A 231 9.48 5.75 -7.39
C THR A 231 9.09 4.29 -7.48
N PHE A 232 8.28 3.94 -8.48
CA PHE A 232 7.84 2.58 -8.72
C PHE A 232 7.84 2.29 -10.21
N THR A 233 8.65 1.34 -10.65
CA THR A 233 8.90 1.08 -12.07
C THR A 233 8.01 0.00 -12.67
N SER A 234 7.19 -0.68 -11.86
CA SER A 234 6.19 -1.63 -12.35
C SER A 234 4.85 -0.94 -12.60
N ARG A 235 4.01 -1.53 -13.44
CA ARG A 235 2.69 -1.01 -13.81
C ARG A 235 1.60 -1.95 -13.30
N PRO A 236 1.16 -1.84 -12.04
CA PRO A 236 0.13 -2.70 -11.47
C PRO A 236 -1.24 -2.39 -12.07
N ASP A 237 -2.08 -3.40 -12.17
CA ASP A 237 -3.50 -3.24 -12.52
C ASP A 237 -4.36 -2.88 -11.29
N ALA A 238 -3.90 -3.25 -10.08
CA ALA A 238 -4.62 -3.01 -8.84
C ALA A 238 -3.71 -3.25 -7.61
N ILE A 239 -4.14 -2.71 -6.48
CA ILE A 239 -3.66 -3.07 -5.15
C ILE A 239 -4.75 -3.90 -4.48
N GLN A 240 -4.40 -5.08 -3.99
CA GLN A 240 -5.29 -5.95 -3.22
C GLN A 240 -4.79 -6.06 -1.79
N PHE A 241 -5.71 -6.07 -0.83
CA PHE A 241 -5.40 -6.16 0.58
C PHE A 241 -6.59 -6.75 1.35
N TYR A 242 -6.34 -7.20 2.57
CA TYR A 242 -7.39 -7.57 3.51
C TYR A 242 -7.43 -6.57 4.65
N TYR A 243 -8.64 -6.28 5.15
CA TYR A 243 -8.83 -5.30 6.21
C TYR A 243 -9.94 -5.70 7.17
N LYS A 244 -9.85 -5.20 8.38
CA LYS A 244 -10.94 -5.03 9.33
C LYS A 244 -11.09 -3.54 9.60
N PHE A 245 -12.28 -3.09 9.85
CA PHE A 245 -12.55 -1.68 10.12
C PHE A 245 -13.59 -1.52 11.22
N TYR A 246 -13.28 -0.71 12.18
CA TYR A 246 -14.18 -0.33 13.25
C TYR A 246 -14.40 1.17 13.21
N SER A 247 -15.61 1.57 12.85
CA SER A 247 -16.00 2.98 12.86
C SER A 247 -16.44 3.36 14.27
N TYR A 248 -15.85 4.39 14.81
CA TYR A 248 -16.31 5.05 16.02
C TYR A 248 -16.92 6.40 15.64
N ASN A 249 -18.14 6.69 16.12
CA ASN A 249 -18.88 7.93 15.81
C ASN A 249 -19.03 8.26 14.30
N GLY A 250 -19.16 7.24 13.46
CA GLY A 250 -19.34 7.44 12.02
C GLY A 250 -18.07 7.81 11.26
N GLU A 251 -16.89 7.59 11.84
CA GLU A 251 -15.62 7.74 11.12
C GLU A 251 -15.57 6.83 9.89
N THR A 252 -14.87 7.30 8.89
CA THR A 252 -14.62 6.57 7.64
C THR A 252 -13.15 6.53 7.34
N THR A 253 -12.73 5.51 6.61
CA THR A 253 -11.35 5.44 6.11
C THR A 253 -11.32 5.26 4.61
N LYS A 254 -10.17 5.45 4.01
CA LYS A 254 -9.96 5.21 2.59
C LYS A 254 -8.58 4.65 2.31
N VAL A 255 -8.53 3.80 1.30
CA VAL A 255 -7.30 3.37 0.65
C VAL A 255 -7.31 3.93 -0.76
N TYR A 256 -6.24 4.55 -1.19
CA TYR A 256 -6.12 5.08 -2.54
C TYR A 256 -4.72 4.93 -3.08
N ALA A 257 -4.61 4.84 -4.39
CA ALA A 257 -3.36 4.88 -5.11
C ALA A 257 -3.44 5.85 -6.28
N LYS A 258 -2.33 6.49 -6.58
CA LYS A 258 -2.16 7.33 -7.76
C LYS A 258 -0.82 7.02 -8.40
N LEU A 259 -0.83 6.81 -9.70
CA LEU A 259 0.35 6.60 -10.51
C LEU A 259 0.60 7.83 -11.38
N TYR A 260 1.84 8.25 -11.41
CA TYR A 260 2.27 9.40 -12.19
C TYR A 260 3.43 8.99 -13.11
N ASP A 261 3.49 9.58 -14.29
CA ASP A 261 4.65 9.45 -15.16
C ASP A 261 5.84 10.29 -14.66
N VAL A 262 6.96 10.20 -15.36
CA VAL A 262 8.18 10.96 -15.05
C VAL A 262 7.97 12.48 -15.09
N ASN A 263 6.99 12.97 -15.83
CA ASN A 263 6.63 14.37 -15.92
C ASN A 263 5.57 14.79 -14.89
N ARG A 264 5.21 13.90 -13.96
CA ARG A 264 4.16 14.08 -12.97
C ARG A 264 2.74 14.20 -13.52
N ASN A 265 2.48 13.70 -14.71
CA ASN A 265 1.12 13.54 -15.21
C ASN A 265 0.47 12.33 -14.57
N LEU A 266 -0.77 12.47 -14.11
CA LEU A 266 -1.54 11.37 -13.56
C LEU A 266 -1.87 10.37 -14.67
N ILE A 267 -1.42 9.11 -14.54
CA ILE A 267 -1.65 8.03 -15.51
C ILE A 267 -2.59 6.95 -15.01
N GLY A 268 -2.82 6.87 -13.71
CA GLY A 268 -3.76 5.94 -13.11
C GLY A 268 -4.10 6.30 -11.68
N GLN A 269 -5.31 5.96 -11.25
CA GLN A 269 -5.73 6.14 -9.87
C GLN A 269 -6.87 5.18 -9.50
N GLY A 270 -6.92 4.83 -8.22
CA GLY A 270 -8.02 4.11 -7.62
C GLY A 270 -8.26 4.56 -6.18
N GLU A 271 -9.49 4.42 -5.68
CA GLU A 271 -9.87 4.72 -4.31
C GLU A 271 -10.94 3.73 -3.83
N LEU A 272 -10.74 3.19 -2.64
CA LEU A 272 -11.76 2.45 -1.89
C LEU A 272 -12.10 3.25 -0.63
N ARG A 273 -13.37 3.63 -0.47
CA ARG A 273 -13.91 4.20 0.76
C ARG A 273 -14.55 3.12 1.60
N ILE A 274 -14.19 3.09 2.87
CA ILE A 274 -14.71 2.15 3.86
C ILE A 274 -15.50 2.98 4.88
N THR A 275 -16.82 2.81 4.84
CA THR A 275 -17.77 3.63 5.63
C THR A 275 -18.54 2.83 6.67
N GLN A 276 -18.39 1.50 6.65
CA GLN A 276 -19.11 0.62 7.57
C GLN A 276 -18.12 -0.30 8.27
N SER A 277 -18.35 -0.52 9.56
CA SER A 277 -17.56 -1.46 10.34
C SER A 277 -17.60 -2.87 9.74
N ARG A 278 -16.43 -3.50 9.72
CA ARG A 278 -16.19 -4.87 9.24
C ARG A 278 -15.29 -5.58 10.24
N GLY A 279 -15.86 -6.39 11.10
CA GLY A 279 -15.13 -7.13 12.14
C GLY A 279 -14.47 -8.41 11.66
N THR A 280 -14.65 -8.79 10.39
CA THR A 280 -14.02 -9.96 9.76
C THR A 280 -13.14 -9.52 8.62
N ASP A 281 -12.16 -10.37 8.27
CA ASP A 281 -11.26 -10.11 7.16
C ASP A 281 -12.06 -9.92 5.87
N THR A 282 -11.91 -8.75 5.29
CA THR A 282 -12.63 -8.33 4.10
C THR A 282 -11.64 -7.96 3.01
N GLN A 283 -11.81 -8.49 1.83
CA GLN A 283 -10.94 -8.14 0.70
C GLN A 283 -11.29 -6.75 0.17
N GLY A 284 -10.27 -5.91 0.03
CA GLY A 284 -10.31 -4.62 -0.63
C GLY A 284 -9.49 -4.63 -1.92
N ARG A 285 -9.90 -3.79 -2.86
CA ARG A 285 -9.16 -3.57 -4.12
C ARG A 285 -9.25 -2.11 -4.54
N VAL A 286 -8.12 -1.56 -4.93
CA VAL A 286 -7.95 -0.21 -5.46
C VAL A 286 -7.33 -0.26 -6.85
#